data_77edbb129b5ddd3da8120427f5641807
#
_entry.id   77edbb129b5ddd3da8120427f5641807
#
_cell.length_a   1.000
_cell.length_b   1.000
_cell.length_c   1.000
_cell.angle_alpha   90.00
_cell.angle_beta   90.00
_cell.angle_gamma   90.00
#
_symmetry.space_group_name_H-M   'P 1'
#
loop_
_entity.id
_entity.type
_entity.pdbx_description
1 polymer ?
#
loop_
_entity_poly.entity_id
_entity_poly.type
_entity_poly.pdbx_seq_one_letter_code
_entity_poly.pdbx_strand_id
1 'polypeptide(L)' 'MKIGDLIRNTRASLGIPKGSVGLIINKQYGAGVGYYIYEIQWLGRQMSHSRRLARDLEVIG' A
#
# COMPACT_ATOMS: atom_id res chain seq x y z
N MET A 1 -8.62 3.01 5.83
CA MET A 1 -7.42 3.61 5.20
C MET A 1 -7.84 4.63 4.17
N LYS A 2 -7.11 5.72 4.08
CA LYS A 2 -7.44 6.82 3.17
C LYS A 2 -6.17 7.37 2.53
N ILE A 3 -6.34 8.11 1.45
CA ILE A 3 -5.22 8.79 0.79
C ILE A 3 -4.53 9.70 1.81
N GLY A 4 -3.20 9.62 1.86
CA GLY A 4 -2.39 10.37 2.81
C GLY A 4 -2.00 9.59 4.06
N ASP A 5 -2.60 8.40 4.28
CA ASP A 5 -2.22 7.58 5.43
C ASP A 5 -0.84 6.96 5.22
N LEU A 6 -0.06 6.94 6.31
CA LEU A 6 1.17 6.16 6.35
C LEU A 6 0.83 4.73 6.71
N ILE A 7 1.41 3.79 5.97
CA ILE A 7 1.16 2.37 6.17
C ILE A 7 2.47 1.60 6.21
N ARG A 8 2.39 0.40 6.73
CA ARG A 8 3.49 -0.55 6.73
C ARG A 8 3.05 -1.81 6.00
N ASN A 9 3.95 -2.36 5.19
CA ASN A 9 3.71 -3.60 4.47
C ASN A 9 3.81 -4.76 5.45
N THR A 10 2.76 -5.58 5.53
CA THR A 10 2.73 -6.72 6.45
C THR A 10 3.20 -8.01 5.79
N ARG A 11 3.41 -7.99 4.48
CA ARG A 11 3.88 -9.14 3.69
C ARG A 11 4.95 -8.67 2.71
N ALA A 12 6.02 -9.46 2.60
CA ALA A 12 7.02 -9.23 1.57
C ALA A 12 6.42 -9.55 0.20
N SER A 13 6.73 -8.74 -0.82
CA SER A 13 6.34 -9.04 -2.19
C SER A 13 7.21 -8.26 -3.17
N LEU A 14 7.57 -8.90 -4.28
CA LEU A 14 8.22 -8.32 -5.47
C LEU A 14 9.18 -7.16 -5.16
N GLY A 15 10.18 -7.42 -4.35
CA GLY A 15 11.19 -6.42 -4.03
C GLY A 15 10.82 -5.43 -2.94
N ILE A 16 9.63 -5.57 -2.35
CA ILE A 16 9.20 -4.75 -1.22
C ILE A 16 9.21 -5.62 0.03
N PRO A 17 10.20 -5.46 0.92
CA PRO A 17 10.30 -6.30 2.11
C PRO A 17 9.15 -6.03 3.09
N LYS A 18 8.86 -7.03 3.91
CA LYS A 18 7.96 -6.88 5.04
C LYS A 18 8.50 -5.75 5.93
N GLY A 19 7.60 -4.89 6.40
CA GLY A 19 7.97 -3.77 7.24
C GLY A 19 8.29 -2.48 6.50
N SER A 20 8.29 -2.51 5.15
CA SER A 20 8.46 -1.29 4.37
C SER A 20 7.33 -0.31 4.66
N VAL A 21 7.69 0.97 4.81
CA VAL A 21 6.74 2.04 5.08
C VAL A 21 6.42 2.78 3.79
N GLY A 22 5.16 3.12 3.60
CA GLY A 22 4.72 3.83 2.43
C GLY A 22 3.58 4.79 2.72
N LEU A 23 3.24 5.55 1.70
CA LEU A 23 2.16 6.51 1.74
C LEU A 23 1.08 6.11 0.74
N ILE A 24 -0.17 6.10 1.17
CA ILE A 24 -1.28 5.84 0.26
C ILE A 24 -1.47 7.07 -0.62
N ILE A 25 -1.27 6.90 -1.92
CA ILE A 25 -1.40 7.99 -2.89
C ILE A 25 -2.64 7.87 -3.76
N ASN A 26 -3.26 6.69 -3.78
CA ASN A 26 -4.50 6.49 -4.51
C ASN A 26 -5.29 5.34 -3.89
N LYS A 27 -6.60 5.37 -4.12
CA LYS A 27 -7.51 4.39 -3.56
C LYS A 27 -8.61 4.16 -4.60
N GLN A 28 -8.80 2.92 -5.00
CA GLN A 28 -9.75 2.59 -6.03
C GLN A 28 -10.55 1.35 -5.63
N TYR A 29 -11.87 1.41 -5.78
CA TYR A 29 -12.71 0.26 -5.53
C TYR A 29 -12.73 -0.64 -6.75
N GLY A 30 -12.36 -1.89 -6.57
CA GLY A 30 -12.40 -2.88 -7.63
C GLY A 30 -13.78 -3.54 -7.69
N ALA A 31 -14.66 -3.00 -8.53
CA ALA A 31 -16.04 -3.48 -8.60
C ALA A 31 -16.14 -4.97 -8.95
N GLY A 32 -15.22 -5.47 -9.77
CA GLY A 32 -15.21 -6.89 -10.16
C GLY A 32 -14.72 -7.83 -9.07
N VAL A 33 -14.05 -7.32 -8.04
CA VAL A 33 -13.45 -8.12 -6.97
C VAL A 33 -14.03 -7.82 -5.60
N GLY A 34 -14.76 -6.72 -5.45
CA GLY A 34 -15.49 -6.41 -4.22
C GLY A 34 -14.68 -5.82 -3.10
N TYR A 35 -13.49 -5.27 -3.37
CA TYR A 35 -12.66 -4.63 -2.34
C TYR A 35 -11.85 -3.48 -2.92
N TYR A 36 -11.25 -2.69 -2.03
CA TYR A 36 -10.41 -1.56 -2.42
C TYR A 36 -9.00 -2.01 -2.76
N ILE A 37 -8.43 -1.34 -3.76
CA ILE A 37 -7.03 -1.48 -4.14
C ILE A 37 -6.36 -0.16 -3.82
N TYR A 38 -5.25 -0.22 -3.08
CA TYR A 38 -4.50 0.96 -2.66
C TYR A 38 -3.22 1.06 -3.45
N GLU A 39 -2.92 2.26 -3.95
CA GLU A 39 -1.64 2.53 -4.59
C GLU A 39 -0.72 3.17 -3.57
N ILE A 40 0.47 2.59 -3.41
CA ILE A 40 1.40 2.95 -2.34
C ILE A 40 2.68 3.49 -2.95
N GLN A 41 3.11 4.65 -2.46
CA GLN A 41 4.44 5.17 -2.72
C GLN A 41 5.33 4.74 -1.56
N TRP A 42 6.29 3.85 -1.83
CA TRP A 42 7.17 3.33 -0.79
C TRP A 42 8.24 4.36 -0.45
N LEU A 43 8.41 4.66 0.83
CA LEU A 43 9.41 5.62 1.31
C LEU A 43 10.79 5.00 1.26
N GLY A 44 11.79 5.81 0.93
CA GLY A 44 13.17 5.36 0.83
C GLY A 44 13.47 4.56 -0.42
N ARG A 45 12.46 4.36 -1.29
CA ARG A 45 12.62 3.64 -2.55
C ARG A 45 12.23 4.55 -3.68
N GLN A 46 13.20 4.94 -4.46
CA GLN A 46 12.98 5.86 -5.56
C GLN A 46 12.03 5.23 -6.59
N MET A 47 11.00 5.98 -6.96
CA MET A 47 10.06 5.62 -8.02
C MET A 47 9.30 4.32 -7.79
N SER A 48 9.24 3.85 -6.56
CA SER A 48 8.54 2.60 -6.26
C SER A 48 7.09 2.85 -5.93
N HIS A 49 6.22 2.45 -6.85
CA HIS A 49 4.78 2.42 -6.63
C HIS A 49 4.32 0.97 -6.69
N SER A 50 3.37 0.61 -5.84
CA SER A 50 2.80 -0.73 -5.86
C SER A 50 1.33 -0.66 -5.51
N ARG A 51 0.57 -1.61 -6.00
CA ARG A 51 -0.83 -1.77 -5.64
C ARG A 51 -0.95 -2.87 -4.61
N ARG A 52 -1.70 -2.61 -3.56
CA ARG A 52 -1.85 -3.56 -2.45
C ARG A 52 -3.29 -3.58 -1.97
N LEU A 53 -3.68 -4.72 -1.39
CA LEU A 53 -4.96 -4.87 -0.72
C LEU A 53 -4.82 -4.45 0.73
N ALA A 54 -5.93 -4.05 1.34
CA ALA A 54 -5.93 -3.62 2.75
C ALA A 54 -5.34 -4.67 3.69
N ARG A 55 -5.57 -5.94 3.41
CA ARG A 55 -5.07 -7.04 4.27
C ARG A 55 -3.55 -7.12 4.32
N ASP A 56 -2.87 -6.52 3.36
CA ASP A 56 -1.40 -6.54 3.29
C ASP A 56 -0.79 -5.29 3.89
N LEU A 57 -1.62 -4.39 4.44
CA LEU A 57 -1.20 -3.09 4.93
C LEU A 57 -1.67 -2.86 6.35
N GLU A 58 -0.87 -2.09 7.10
CA GLU A 58 -1.20 -1.67 8.45
C GLU A 58 -1.00 -0.17 8.55
N VAL A 59 -2.02 0.56 9.01
CA VAL A 59 -1.90 2.00 9.21
C VAL A 59 -1.03 2.28 10.44
N ILE A 60 -0.02 3.13 10.27
CA ILE A 60 0.92 3.44 11.35
C ILE A 60 0.99 4.94 11.68
N GLY A 61 0.31 5.75 10.93
CA GLY A 61 0.32 7.17 11.21
C GLY A 61 -0.81 7.94 10.60
#